data_79a6d47e55dcbf7ba3f3b86d4a003fb8
#
_entry.id   79a6d47e55dcbf7ba3f3b86d4a003fb8
#
_cell.length_a   1.000
_cell.length_b   1.000
_cell.length_c   1.000
_cell.angle_alpha   90.00
_cell.angle_beta   90.00
_cell.angle_gamma   90.00
#
_symmetry.space_group_name_H-M   'P 1'
#
loop_
_entity.id
_entity.type
_entity.pdbx_description
1 polymer ?
#
loop_
_entity_poly.entity_id
_entity_poly.type
_entity_poly.pdbx_seq_one_letter_code
_entity_poly.pdbx_strand_id
1 'polypeptide(L)'
;MKKLVLMSLLGLCSLVFARNQLDGVVEYQLQDQEQLVSVPEKQIDCLAKNMYFESRNEPDAGIKAVGFVTMNRVQDPQFPKSICEVVYQRTGPVCQFSWVCLFGKNPQITNLVQFERIKKMAREIAAAHPENRIYDPSKGSLFFHAAYISPGWKLNKKVRIGQHIFYSRKKHDSRS
;
A
#
# COMPACT_ATOMS: atom_id res chain seq x y z
N MET A 1 47.49 52.03 -8.16
CA MET A 1 46.32 51.74 -7.37
C MET A 1 45.09 51.27 -8.17
N LYS A 2 45.25 50.77 -9.41
CA LYS A 2 44.09 50.28 -10.26
C LYS A 2 44.06 48.74 -10.46
N LYS A 3 45.00 47.98 -9.90
CA LYS A 3 45.08 46.51 -10.09
C LYS A 3 44.45 45.69 -8.97
N LEU A 4 44.10 46.30 -7.81
CA LEU A 4 43.51 45.54 -6.67
C LEU A 4 41.97 45.40 -6.74
N VAL A 5 41.25 46.20 -7.51
CA VAL A 5 39.79 46.16 -7.60
C VAL A 5 39.27 45.08 -8.56
N LEU A 6 40.10 44.61 -9.51
CA LEU A 6 39.67 43.63 -10.53
C LEU A 6 39.62 42.19 -9.98
N MET A 7 40.42 41.86 -8.94
CA MET A 7 40.41 40.47 -8.39
C MET A 7 39.23 40.15 -7.45
N SER A 8 38.60 41.17 -6.85
CA SER A 8 37.46 40.93 -5.94
C SER A 8 36.15 40.64 -6.70
N LEU A 9 35.99 41.14 -7.91
CA LEU A 9 34.79 40.90 -8.73
C LEU A 9 34.73 39.51 -9.34
N LEU A 10 35.86 38.88 -9.68
CA LEU A 10 35.94 37.53 -10.19
C LEU A 10 35.62 36.45 -9.13
N GLY A 11 36.01 36.71 -7.87
CA GLY A 11 35.72 35.80 -6.74
C GLY A 11 34.24 35.76 -6.36
N LEU A 12 33.55 36.89 -6.41
CA LEU A 12 32.10 36.97 -6.12
C LEU A 12 31.25 36.30 -7.21
N CYS A 13 31.66 36.43 -8.47
CA CYS A 13 30.95 35.81 -9.59
C CYS A 13 31.03 34.27 -9.54
N SER A 14 32.19 33.70 -9.14
CA SER A 14 32.36 32.25 -8.99
C SER A 14 31.52 31.64 -7.86
N LEU A 15 31.38 32.36 -6.74
CA LEU A 15 30.61 31.91 -5.59
C LEU A 15 29.10 31.93 -5.89
N VAL A 16 28.60 32.93 -6.62
CA VAL A 16 27.21 33.02 -7.04
C VAL A 16 26.88 31.91 -8.06
N PHE A 17 27.77 31.63 -8.99
CA PHE A 17 27.56 30.58 -10.00
C PHE A 17 27.54 29.17 -9.36
N ALA A 18 28.42 28.89 -8.39
CA ALA A 18 28.44 27.63 -7.66
C ALA A 18 27.18 27.45 -6.80
N ARG A 19 26.66 28.52 -6.19
CA ARG A 19 25.44 28.47 -5.38
C ARG A 19 24.21 28.16 -6.23
N ASN A 20 24.06 28.80 -7.37
CA ASN A 20 22.95 28.52 -8.30
C ASN A 20 22.99 27.08 -8.87
N GLN A 21 24.18 26.49 -9.06
CA GLN A 21 24.28 25.09 -9.47
C GLN A 21 23.86 24.12 -8.37
N LEU A 22 24.21 24.41 -7.11
CA LEU A 22 23.80 23.57 -5.97
C LEU A 22 22.29 23.66 -5.72
N ASP A 23 21.71 24.86 -5.80
CA ASP A 23 20.26 25.07 -5.64
C ASP A 23 19.47 24.33 -6.74
N GLY A 24 19.93 24.35 -7.97
CA GLY A 24 19.31 23.62 -9.09
C GLY A 24 19.40 22.08 -8.94
N VAL A 25 20.51 21.57 -8.43
CA VAL A 25 20.68 20.13 -8.17
C VAL A 25 19.78 19.67 -7.02
N VAL A 26 19.69 20.46 -5.96
CA VAL A 26 18.82 20.15 -4.80
C VAL A 26 17.35 20.19 -5.22
N GLU A 27 16.93 21.18 -6.01
CA GLU A 27 15.57 21.27 -6.51
C GLU A 27 15.21 20.13 -7.47
N TYR A 28 16.12 19.71 -8.35
CA TYR A 28 15.95 18.56 -9.23
C TYR A 28 15.83 17.25 -8.42
N GLN A 29 16.65 17.07 -7.38
CA GLN A 29 16.56 15.88 -6.51
C GLN A 29 15.30 15.87 -5.66
N LEU A 30 14.77 17.01 -5.23
CA LEU A 30 13.50 17.10 -4.53
C LEU A 30 12.32 16.80 -5.44
N GLN A 31 12.35 17.24 -6.69
CA GLN A 31 11.32 16.93 -7.69
C GLN A 31 11.32 15.44 -8.10
N ASP A 32 12.49 14.79 -8.17
CA ASP A 32 12.59 13.36 -8.48
C ASP A 32 12.08 12.49 -7.32
N GLN A 33 12.16 12.97 -6.08
CA GLN A 33 11.57 12.30 -4.90
C GLN A 33 10.04 12.47 -4.82
N GLU A 34 9.48 13.51 -5.40
CA GLU A 34 8.03 13.76 -5.43
C GLU A 34 7.33 12.94 -6.54
N GLN A 35 8.08 12.44 -7.50
CA GLN A 35 7.61 11.58 -8.59
C GLN A 35 7.63 10.07 -8.26
N LEU A 36 7.78 9.70 -6.99
CA LEU A 36 7.36 8.40 -6.48
C LEU A 36 5.86 8.30 -6.71
N VAL A 37 5.47 7.44 -7.65
CA VAL A 37 4.08 7.22 -8.12
C VAL A 37 3.13 7.23 -6.93
N SER A 38 2.55 8.39 -6.64
CA SER A 38 1.62 8.53 -5.52
C SER A 38 0.38 7.74 -5.87
N VAL A 39 0.11 6.70 -5.11
CA VAL A 39 -1.13 5.92 -5.28
C VAL A 39 -2.32 6.88 -5.09
N PRO A 40 -3.25 6.98 -6.05
CA PRO A 40 -4.37 7.90 -5.97
C PRO A 40 -5.14 7.74 -4.66
N GLU A 41 -5.53 8.85 -4.04
CA GLU A 41 -6.21 8.86 -2.73
C GLU A 41 -7.46 7.97 -2.72
N LYS A 42 -8.21 7.93 -3.82
CA LYS A 42 -9.35 7.02 -4.00
C LYS A 42 -8.97 5.54 -3.79
N GLN A 43 -7.78 5.12 -4.24
CA GLN A 43 -7.30 3.75 -4.08
C GLN A 43 -6.94 3.48 -2.61
N ILE A 44 -6.34 4.47 -1.94
CA ILE A 44 -6.03 4.43 -0.50
C ILE A 44 -7.32 4.30 0.32
N ASP A 45 -8.36 5.07 -0.02
CA ASP A 45 -9.65 4.99 0.66
C ASP A 45 -10.31 3.60 0.51
N CYS A 46 -10.23 2.99 -0.66
CA CYS A 46 -10.73 1.62 -0.86
C CYS A 46 -9.97 0.63 0.03
N LEU A 47 -8.63 0.71 0.07
CA LEU A 47 -7.80 -0.16 0.91
C LEU A 47 -8.11 0.03 2.40
N ALA A 48 -8.16 1.28 2.84
CA ALA A 48 -8.46 1.63 4.23
C ALA A 48 -9.84 1.15 4.68
N LYS A 49 -10.86 1.32 3.85
CA LYS A 49 -12.20 0.78 4.11
C LYS A 49 -12.16 -0.74 4.26
N ASN A 50 -11.48 -1.44 3.34
CA ASN A 50 -11.37 -2.88 3.43
C ASN A 50 -10.68 -3.34 4.73
N MET A 51 -9.53 -2.76 5.05
CA MET A 51 -8.80 -3.04 6.29
C MET A 51 -9.66 -2.74 7.54
N TYR A 52 -10.41 -1.64 7.52
CA TYR A 52 -11.27 -1.24 8.64
C TYR A 52 -12.41 -2.23 8.86
N PHE A 53 -13.19 -2.57 7.83
CA PHE A 53 -14.36 -3.42 7.98
C PHE A 53 -14.01 -4.88 8.22
N GLU A 54 -12.91 -5.37 7.68
CA GLU A 54 -12.47 -6.75 7.84
C GLU A 54 -11.69 -6.99 9.14
N SER A 55 -10.97 -6.00 9.65
CA SER A 55 -9.95 -6.29 10.66
C SER A 55 -9.71 -5.20 11.72
N ARG A 56 -10.59 -4.20 11.88
CA ARG A 56 -10.36 -3.11 12.85
C ARG A 56 -10.15 -3.55 14.30
N ASN A 57 -10.64 -4.74 14.67
CA ASN A 57 -10.52 -5.30 16.02
C ASN A 57 -9.30 -6.23 16.16
N GLU A 58 -8.51 -6.41 15.10
CA GLU A 58 -7.31 -7.22 15.10
C GLU A 58 -6.09 -6.42 15.58
N PRO A 59 -5.01 -7.10 16.02
CA PRO A 59 -3.71 -6.45 16.20
C PRO A 59 -3.24 -5.78 14.89
N ASP A 60 -2.35 -4.78 14.98
CA ASP A 60 -1.81 -4.06 13.83
C ASP A 60 -1.25 -4.98 12.73
N ALA A 61 -0.58 -6.06 13.12
CA ALA A 61 -0.10 -7.08 12.20
C ALA A 61 -1.24 -7.76 11.43
N GLY A 62 -2.39 -8.00 12.06
CA GLY A 62 -3.59 -8.56 11.44
C GLY A 62 -4.26 -7.57 10.48
N ILE A 63 -4.36 -6.30 10.90
CA ILE A 63 -4.88 -5.22 10.05
C ILE A 63 -4.01 -5.06 8.81
N LYS A 64 -2.69 -5.00 8.97
CA LYS A 64 -1.74 -4.93 7.85
C LYS A 64 -1.84 -6.16 6.95
N ALA A 65 -1.95 -7.37 7.51
CA ALA A 65 -2.07 -8.61 6.73
C ALA A 65 -3.28 -8.60 5.78
N VAL A 66 -4.42 -8.07 6.21
CA VAL A 66 -5.61 -7.88 5.34
C VAL A 66 -5.31 -6.88 4.22
N GLY A 67 -4.62 -5.77 4.52
CA GLY A 67 -4.16 -4.83 3.51
C GLY A 67 -3.23 -5.49 2.48
N PHE A 68 -2.25 -6.27 2.93
CA PHE A 68 -1.34 -7.01 2.05
C PHE A 68 -2.06 -8.03 1.17
N VAL A 69 -3.05 -8.77 1.68
CA VAL A 69 -3.87 -9.67 0.84
C VAL A 69 -4.51 -8.91 -0.32
N THR A 70 -5.04 -7.71 -0.07
CA THR A 70 -5.61 -6.87 -1.14
C THR A 70 -4.55 -6.48 -2.17
N MET A 71 -3.37 -6.06 -1.73
CA MET A 71 -2.26 -5.68 -2.62
C MET A 71 -1.68 -6.88 -3.38
N ASN A 72 -1.51 -8.04 -2.72
CA ASN A 72 -1.08 -9.29 -3.36
C ASN A 72 -2.04 -9.69 -4.49
N ARG A 73 -3.35 -9.50 -4.29
CA ARG A 73 -4.35 -9.73 -5.34
C ARG A 73 -4.18 -8.79 -6.52
N VAL A 74 -3.93 -7.49 -6.29
CA VAL A 74 -3.67 -6.52 -7.38
C VAL A 74 -2.51 -6.98 -8.27
N GLN A 75 -1.47 -7.57 -7.67
CA GLN A 75 -0.31 -8.10 -8.42
C GLN A 75 -0.59 -9.45 -9.07
N ASP A 76 -1.47 -10.25 -8.53
CA ASP A 76 -1.78 -11.59 -9.04
C ASP A 76 -2.59 -11.52 -10.35
N PRO A 77 -2.20 -12.24 -11.43
CA PRO A 77 -2.85 -12.14 -12.74
C PRO A 77 -4.31 -12.59 -12.76
N GLN A 78 -4.78 -13.33 -11.77
CA GLN A 78 -6.16 -13.83 -11.68
C GLN A 78 -7.12 -12.85 -10.98
N PHE A 79 -6.63 -11.70 -10.52
CA PHE A 79 -7.43 -10.68 -9.86
C PHE A 79 -7.43 -9.36 -10.64
N PRO A 80 -8.40 -8.46 -10.35
CA PRO A 80 -8.41 -7.11 -10.91
C PRO A 80 -7.11 -6.34 -10.61
N LYS A 81 -6.80 -5.35 -11.46
CA LYS A 81 -5.50 -4.65 -11.44
C LYS A 81 -5.51 -3.34 -10.66
N SER A 82 -6.60 -3.01 -9.99
CA SER A 82 -6.66 -1.87 -9.07
C SER A 82 -7.19 -2.26 -7.71
N ILE A 83 -6.81 -1.51 -6.67
CA ILE A 83 -7.21 -1.76 -5.29
C ILE A 83 -8.74 -1.71 -5.16
N CYS A 84 -9.37 -0.67 -5.71
CA CYS A 84 -10.82 -0.54 -5.63
C CYS A 84 -11.56 -1.67 -6.35
N GLU A 85 -11.06 -2.13 -7.51
CA GLU A 85 -11.67 -3.26 -8.22
C GLU A 85 -11.55 -4.57 -7.44
N VAL A 86 -10.40 -4.83 -6.80
CA VAL A 86 -10.23 -5.98 -5.90
C VAL A 86 -11.20 -5.91 -4.72
N VAL A 87 -11.30 -4.74 -4.08
CA VAL A 87 -12.17 -4.54 -2.91
C VAL A 87 -13.64 -4.70 -3.26
N TYR A 88 -14.07 -4.16 -4.39
CA TYR A 88 -15.48 -4.20 -4.82
C TYR A 88 -15.80 -5.33 -5.79
N GLN A 89 -14.87 -6.29 -5.97
CA GLN A 89 -15.09 -7.46 -6.83
C GLN A 89 -16.32 -8.25 -6.41
N ARG A 90 -17.07 -8.71 -7.40
CA ARG A 90 -18.27 -9.57 -7.21
C ARG A 90 -18.24 -10.74 -8.17
N THR A 91 -18.78 -11.86 -7.73
CA THR A 91 -19.06 -13.03 -8.57
C THR A 91 -20.57 -13.30 -8.45
N GLY A 92 -21.33 -12.85 -9.43
CA GLY A 92 -22.79 -12.84 -9.33
C GLY A 92 -23.27 -12.00 -8.14
N PRO A 93 -24.12 -12.53 -7.24
CA PRO A 93 -24.61 -11.81 -6.07
C PRO A 93 -23.57 -11.71 -4.93
N VAL A 94 -22.47 -12.47 -4.99
CA VAL A 94 -21.49 -12.59 -3.89
C VAL A 94 -20.42 -11.52 -4.00
N CYS A 95 -20.23 -10.73 -2.94
CA CYS A 95 -19.12 -9.79 -2.81
C CYS A 95 -17.86 -10.50 -2.32
N GLN A 96 -16.69 -10.08 -2.82
CA GLN A 96 -15.40 -10.59 -2.36
C GLN A 96 -15.19 -10.34 -0.86
N PHE A 97 -15.62 -9.19 -0.38
CA PHE A 97 -15.68 -8.82 1.04
C PHE A 97 -17.12 -8.58 1.43
N SER A 98 -17.60 -9.26 2.49
CA SER A 98 -19.02 -9.29 2.89
C SER A 98 -19.56 -7.90 3.21
N TRP A 99 -18.76 -7.02 3.81
CA TRP A 99 -19.17 -5.67 4.16
C TRP A 99 -19.63 -4.84 2.93
N VAL A 100 -19.08 -5.13 1.74
CA VAL A 100 -19.46 -4.43 0.49
C VAL A 100 -20.91 -4.74 0.12
N CYS A 101 -21.35 -5.97 0.29
CA CYS A 101 -22.74 -6.37 0.06
C CYS A 101 -23.68 -5.83 1.15
N LEU A 102 -23.20 -5.72 2.40
CA LEU A 102 -24.01 -5.26 3.53
C LEU A 102 -24.19 -3.73 3.55
N PHE A 103 -23.15 -2.97 3.24
CA PHE A 103 -23.11 -1.52 3.45
C PHE A 103 -22.87 -0.71 2.17
N GLY A 104 -22.59 -1.37 1.02
CA GLY A 104 -22.29 -0.69 -0.24
C GLY A 104 -20.89 -0.04 -0.27
N LYS A 105 -20.69 0.87 -1.25
CA LYS A 105 -19.38 1.52 -1.48
C LYS A 105 -19.10 2.69 -0.53
N ASN A 106 -20.12 3.23 0.12
CA ASN A 106 -20.02 4.38 1.03
C ASN A 106 -20.58 4.03 2.42
N PRO A 107 -19.96 3.06 3.14
CA PRO A 107 -20.37 2.68 4.47
C PRO A 107 -20.07 3.78 5.48
N GLN A 108 -20.90 3.88 6.52
CA GLN A 108 -20.63 4.80 7.63
C GLN A 108 -19.44 4.30 8.46
N ILE A 109 -18.45 5.17 8.65
CA ILE A 109 -17.32 4.93 9.55
C ILE A 109 -17.74 5.40 10.95
N THR A 110 -17.81 4.48 11.90
CA THR A 110 -18.28 4.76 13.27
C THR A 110 -17.15 5.21 14.20
N ASN A 111 -15.89 4.86 13.92
CA ASN A 111 -14.71 5.29 14.68
C ASN A 111 -13.70 5.96 13.75
N LEU A 112 -13.80 7.28 13.64
CA LEU A 112 -12.95 8.09 12.75
C LEU A 112 -11.48 8.03 13.15
N VAL A 113 -11.17 8.08 14.45
CA VAL A 113 -9.77 8.04 14.93
C VAL A 113 -9.09 6.73 14.52
N GLN A 114 -9.77 5.61 14.70
CA GLN A 114 -9.26 4.31 14.29
C GLN A 114 -9.16 4.20 12.77
N PHE A 115 -10.13 4.75 12.03
CA PHE A 115 -10.12 4.75 10.58
C PHE A 115 -8.93 5.53 10.01
N GLU A 116 -8.64 6.73 10.54
CA GLU A 116 -7.49 7.53 10.11
C GLU A 116 -6.15 6.82 10.39
N ARG A 117 -6.03 6.15 11.55
CA ARG A 117 -4.86 5.30 11.83
C ARG A 117 -4.70 4.18 10.80
N ILE A 118 -5.79 3.49 10.46
CA ILE A 118 -5.79 2.42 9.45
C ILE A 118 -5.50 2.98 8.06
N LYS A 119 -6.03 4.16 7.72
CA LYS A 119 -5.78 4.84 6.45
C LYS A 119 -4.30 5.22 6.28
N LYS A 120 -3.62 5.62 7.37
CA LYS A 120 -2.16 5.82 7.35
C LYS A 120 -1.43 4.51 7.02
N MET A 121 -1.80 3.39 7.64
CA MET A 121 -1.23 2.07 7.32
C MET A 121 -1.50 1.67 5.85
N ALA A 122 -2.69 1.94 5.34
CA ALA A 122 -3.07 1.68 3.96
C ALA A 122 -2.18 2.44 2.98
N ARG A 123 -1.88 3.72 3.26
CA ARG A 123 -0.98 4.56 2.47
C ARG A 123 0.44 3.99 2.43
N GLU A 124 0.98 3.62 3.59
CA GLU A 124 2.29 3.00 3.72
C GLU A 124 2.39 1.69 2.92
N ILE A 125 1.38 0.82 3.04
CA ILE A 125 1.32 -0.46 2.33
C ILE A 125 1.24 -0.24 0.82
N ALA A 126 0.32 0.62 0.36
CA ALA A 126 0.10 0.84 -1.07
C ALA A 126 1.32 1.44 -1.76
N ALA A 127 2.05 2.35 -1.10
CA ALA A 127 3.26 2.97 -1.63
C ALA A 127 4.47 2.01 -1.67
N ALA A 128 4.59 1.11 -0.69
CA ALA A 128 5.79 0.29 -0.53
C ALA A 128 5.66 -1.13 -1.12
N HIS A 129 4.43 -1.65 -1.24
CA HIS A 129 4.18 -3.03 -1.65
C HIS A 129 4.65 -3.36 -3.07
N PRO A 130 4.45 -2.54 -4.11
CA PRO A 130 4.86 -2.88 -5.47
C PRO A 130 6.35 -3.19 -5.60
N GLU A 131 7.17 -2.61 -4.73
CA GLU A 131 8.63 -2.73 -4.74
C GLU A 131 9.17 -3.65 -3.63
N ASN A 132 8.28 -4.37 -2.90
CA ASN A 132 8.64 -5.21 -1.75
C ASN A 132 9.48 -4.49 -0.68
N ARG A 133 9.28 -3.16 -0.53
CA ARG A 133 10.03 -2.34 0.44
C ARG A 133 9.53 -2.45 1.88
N ILE A 134 8.47 -3.21 2.11
CA ILE A 134 7.85 -3.39 3.42
C ILE A 134 7.54 -4.86 3.67
N TYR A 135 7.73 -5.31 4.90
CA TYR A 135 7.45 -6.68 5.30
C TYR A 135 5.96 -7.03 5.22
N ASP A 136 5.61 -8.10 4.48
CA ASP A 136 4.26 -8.65 4.38
C ASP A 136 4.02 -9.70 5.47
N PRO A 137 3.24 -9.37 6.53
CA PRO A 137 2.91 -10.32 7.59
C PRO A 137 2.02 -11.48 7.10
N SER A 138 1.30 -11.31 5.99
CA SER A 138 0.46 -12.36 5.38
C SER A 138 1.27 -13.42 4.63
N LYS A 139 2.58 -13.19 4.41
CA LYS A 139 3.50 -14.09 3.68
C LYS A 139 3.04 -14.38 2.24
N GLY A 140 2.63 -13.35 1.50
CA GLY A 140 2.16 -13.46 0.12
C GLY A 140 0.79 -14.14 0.00
N SER A 141 -0.04 -14.07 1.03
CA SER A 141 -1.37 -14.69 1.01
C SER A 141 -2.34 -13.96 0.10
N LEU A 142 -3.23 -14.72 -0.51
CA LEU A 142 -4.31 -14.24 -1.39
C LEU A 142 -5.70 -14.43 -0.76
N PHE A 143 -5.80 -15.26 0.30
CA PHE A 143 -7.06 -15.62 0.93
C PHE A 143 -6.90 -15.60 2.45
N PHE A 144 -7.98 -15.32 3.15
CA PHE A 144 -8.07 -15.47 4.60
C PHE A 144 -9.51 -15.78 5.02
N HIS A 145 -9.65 -16.33 6.21
CA HIS A 145 -10.94 -16.49 6.89
C HIS A 145 -10.76 -16.34 8.41
N ALA A 146 -11.87 -16.10 9.10
CA ALA A 146 -11.87 -16.07 10.56
C ALA A 146 -11.53 -17.46 11.13
N ALA A 147 -10.70 -17.53 12.16
CA ALA A 147 -10.15 -18.78 12.69
C ALA A 147 -11.21 -19.76 13.23
N TYR A 148 -12.42 -19.27 13.54
CA TYR A 148 -13.54 -20.10 14.00
C TYR A 148 -14.33 -20.73 12.82
N ILE A 149 -14.02 -20.39 11.55
CA ILE A 149 -14.64 -20.96 10.35
C ILE A 149 -13.72 -22.05 9.79
N SER A 150 -14.29 -23.10 9.22
CA SER A 150 -13.58 -24.14 8.47
C SER A 150 -14.14 -24.27 7.06
N PRO A 151 -13.63 -23.50 6.08
CA PRO A 151 -14.25 -23.44 4.76
C PRO A 151 -13.92 -24.66 3.87
N GLY A 152 -13.18 -25.65 4.35
CA GLY A 152 -12.76 -26.83 3.57
C GLY A 152 -11.84 -26.56 2.40
N TRP A 153 -11.15 -25.42 2.39
CA TRP A 153 -10.27 -25.00 1.28
C TRP A 153 -9.06 -25.93 1.11
N LYS A 154 -8.81 -26.35 -0.12
CA LYS A 154 -7.58 -27.08 -0.50
C LYS A 154 -6.43 -26.09 -0.83
N LEU A 155 -6.22 -25.07 0.03
CA LEU A 155 -5.19 -24.05 -0.10
C LEU A 155 -3.99 -24.33 0.80
N ASN A 156 -2.88 -23.62 0.55
CA ASN A 156 -1.68 -23.68 1.37
C ASN A 156 -1.78 -22.68 2.53
N LYS A 157 -1.94 -23.18 3.75
CA LYS A 157 -1.95 -22.35 4.97
C LYS A 157 -0.58 -21.71 5.18
N LYS A 158 -0.54 -20.40 5.35
CA LYS A 158 0.70 -19.61 5.52
C LYS A 158 0.95 -19.18 6.96
N VAL A 159 -0.03 -18.52 7.58
CA VAL A 159 0.12 -17.96 8.92
C VAL A 159 -1.25 -17.74 9.56
N ARG A 160 -1.31 -17.77 10.90
CA ARG A 160 -2.42 -17.25 11.69
C ARG A 160 -1.95 -15.96 12.38
N ILE A 161 -2.76 -14.91 12.28
CA ILE A 161 -2.53 -13.63 12.95
C ILE A 161 -3.87 -13.22 13.57
N GLY A 162 -3.89 -13.03 14.87
CA GLY A 162 -5.11 -12.76 15.60
C GLY A 162 -6.19 -13.81 15.33
N GLN A 163 -7.35 -13.36 14.93
CA GLN A 163 -8.50 -14.22 14.61
C GLN A 163 -8.59 -14.60 13.13
N HIS A 164 -7.56 -14.33 12.31
CA HIS A 164 -7.53 -14.70 10.91
C HIS A 164 -6.48 -15.76 10.58
N ILE A 165 -6.79 -16.64 9.63
CA ILE A 165 -5.87 -17.60 9.04
C ILE A 165 -5.70 -17.26 7.56
N PHE A 166 -4.45 -17.12 7.13
CA PHE A 166 -4.05 -16.64 5.81
C PHE A 166 -3.54 -17.79 4.94
N TYR A 167 -3.85 -17.74 3.62
CA TYR A 167 -3.57 -18.82 2.67
C TYR A 167 -3.08 -18.29 1.33
N SER A 168 -2.20 -19.08 0.68
CA SER A 168 -1.87 -18.93 -0.74
C SER A 168 -2.46 -20.10 -1.55
N ARG A 169 -2.43 -19.98 -2.88
CA ARG A 169 -2.67 -21.15 -3.74
C ARG A 169 -1.60 -22.21 -3.49
N LYS A 170 -1.94 -23.48 -3.69
CA LYS A 170 -0.93 -24.51 -3.79
C LYS A 170 -0.08 -24.22 -5.03
N LYS A 171 1.25 -24.33 -4.91
CA LYS A 171 2.10 -24.36 -6.09
C LYS A 171 1.67 -25.59 -6.92
N HIS A 172 1.31 -25.38 -8.17
CA HIS A 172 1.19 -26.50 -9.10
C HIS A 172 2.58 -27.16 -9.17
N ASP A 173 2.66 -28.44 -8.82
CA ASP A 173 3.87 -29.22 -9.06
C ASP A 173 4.04 -29.30 -10.58
N SER A 174 4.96 -28.50 -11.12
CA SER A 174 5.34 -28.53 -12.54
C SER A 174 6.26 -29.71 -12.83
N ARG A 175 6.00 -30.87 -12.22
CA ARG A 175 6.65 -32.15 -12.49
C ARG A 175 5.61 -33.07 -13.13
N SER A 176 5.47 -32.96 -14.41
CA SER A 176 4.97 -34.01 -15.29
C SER A 176 5.64 -33.88 -16.63
#